data_84bef9ec43851fc2a9ad0efef5f09262
#
_entry.id   84bef9ec43851fc2a9ad0efef5f09262
#
_cell.length_a   1.000
_cell.length_b   1.000
_cell.length_c   1.000
_cell.angle_alpha   90.00
_cell.angle_beta   90.00
_cell.angle_gamma   90.00
#
_symmetry.space_group_name_H-M   'P 1'
#
loop_
_entity.id
_entity.type
_entity.pdbx_description
1 polymer ?
#
loop_
_entity_poly.entity_id
_entity_poly.type
_entity_poly.pdbx_seq_one_letter_code
_entity_poly.pdbx_strand_id
1 'polypeptide(L)'
;LMTGGYGSYNMEDYSYSGEEIGWCSVEHQCSALQALEGCSLVLKNKKYKEAAELVRDSLFLKCYDRENGRFFQGINGGVPDKAWALDCTTWAGTLIFSVVHSSTAEACLETARSVYLTKNKKIIQSREKDYYNTAYSDEGTFSGFKPYSDKTADYKGAPDIVWTEGTLGYSTLAYVLGNTDEAKKYVDECIRLQNCDGSTGGVIYTTATYGMLPWEFHVWESVVSSSWLYLVINNPDV
;
A
#
# COMPACT_ATOMS: atom_id res chain seq x y z
N LEU A 1 -13.37 -14.25 -0.23
CA LEU A 1 -12.38 -13.45 0.52
C LEU A 1 -12.01 -14.18 1.80
N MET A 2 -10.78 -14.02 2.23
CA MET A 2 -10.30 -14.52 3.50
C MET A 2 -10.61 -13.51 4.60
N THR A 3 -11.02 -14.03 5.76
CA THR A 3 -11.28 -13.22 6.96
C THR A 3 -9.97 -12.83 7.64
N GLY A 4 -10.04 -11.93 8.64
CA GLY A 4 -8.88 -11.48 9.40
C GLY A 4 -8.21 -12.56 10.27
N GLY A 5 -8.81 -13.75 10.34
CA GLY A 5 -8.30 -14.88 11.10
C GLY A 5 -9.10 -15.17 12.36
N TYR A 6 -8.43 -15.72 13.36
CA TYR A 6 -9.04 -16.07 14.66
C TYR A 6 -8.25 -15.43 15.78
N GLY A 7 -8.97 -14.93 16.74
CA GLY A 7 -8.45 -14.48 18.01
C GLY A 7 -7.96 -13.05 18.02
N SER A 8 -8.17 -12.42 19.14
CA SER A 8 -7.66 -11.10 19.47
C SER A 8 -7.25 -11.05 20.93
N TYR A 9 -6.28 -10.22 21.24
CA TYR A 9 -5.90 -9.89 22.62
C TYR A 9 -6.56 -8.57 23.02
N ASN A 10 -7.15 -8.54 24.20
CA ASN A 10 -7.49 -7.28 24.83
C ASN A 10 -6.19 -6.62 25.33
N MET A 11 -5.92 -5.40 24.89
CA MET A 11 -4.69 -4.71 25.24
C MET A 11 -4.66 -4.18 26.68
N GLU A 12 -5.80 -4.17 27.39
CA GLU A 12 -5.87 -3.73 28.79
C GLU A 12 -5.53 -4.84 29.77
N ASP A 13 -6.04 -6.05 29.54
CA ASP A 13 -5.90 -7.18 30.46
C ASP A 13 -5.18 -8.40 29.86
N TYR A 14 -4.77 -8.30 28.58
CA TYR A 14 -4.12 -9.36 27.81
C TYR A 14 -4.94 -10.66 27.70
N SER A 15 -6.25 -10.59 27.96
CA SER A 15 -7.12 -11.74 27.73
C SER A 15 -7.21 -12.04 26.23
N TYR A 16 -7.37 -13.31 25.89
CA TYR A 16 -7.46 -13.78 24.51
C TYR A 16 -8.89 -14.24 24.21
N SER A 17 -9.46 -13.71 23.13
CA SER A 17 -10.69 -14.21 22.53
C SER A 17 -10.35 -15.05 21.29
N GLY A 18 -10.87 -16.29 21.24
CA GLY A 18 -10.70 -17.21 20.11
C GLY A 18 -11.78 -17.05 19.04
N GLU A 19 -12.47 -15.91 18.97
CA GLU A 19 -13.52 -15.67 18.00
C GLU A 19 -12.97 -15.36 16.61
N GLU A 20 -13.74 -15.65 15.57
CA GLU A 20 -13.38 -15.31 14.19
C GLU A 20 -13.42 -13.80 13.98
N ILE A 21 -12.35 -13.28 13.36
CA ILE A 21 -12.27 -11.88 12.94
C ILE A 21 -12.91 -11.79 11.55
N GLY A 22 -14.17 -11.40 11.49
CA GLY A 22 -15.00 -11.48 10.29
C GLY A 22 -14.71 -10.42 9.21
N TRP A 23 -13.89 -9.41 9.47
CA TRP A 23 -13.53 -8.43 8.45
C TRP A 23 -12.52 -8.98 7.45
N CYS A 24 -12.58 -8.49 6.21
CA CYS A 24 -11.69 -8.87 5.11
C CYS A 24 -10.99 -7.61 4.60
N SER A 25 -9.68 -7.48 4.79
CA SER A 25 -8.87 -6.40 4.21
C SER A 25 -8.52 -6.71 2.76
N VAL A 26 -8.65 -5.74 1.86
CA VAL A 26 -8.22 -5.87 0.46
C VAL A 26 -6.71 -6.01 0.37
N GLU A 27 -5.94 -5.27 1.16
CA GLU A 27 -4.49 -5.40 1.27
C GLU A 27 -4.08 -6.85 1.59
N HIS A 28 -4.69 -7.45 2.61
CA HIS A 28 -4.41 -8.84 2.98
C HIS A 28 -4.83 -9.84 1.90
N GLN A 29 -5.92 -9.56 1.16
CA GLN A 29 -6.30 -10.40 0.02
C GLN A 29 -5.25 -10.33 -1.09
N CYS A 30 -4.66 -9.16 -1.35
CA CYS A 30 -3.59 -9.01 -2.33
C CYS A 30 -2.37 -9.85 -1.95
N SER A 31 -1.90 -9.73 -0.71
CA SER A 31 -0.77 -10.53 -0.21
C SER A 31 -1.05 -12.05 -0.26
N ALA A 32 -2.26 -12.44 0.10
CA ALA A 32 -2.68 -13.84 0.04
C ALA A 32 -2.77 -14.37 -1.39
N LEU A 33 -3.28 -13.57 -2.33
CA LEU A 33 -3.33 -13.93 -3.74
C LEU A 33 -1.94 -14.21 -4.29
N GLN A 34 -0.98 -13.32 -4.04
CA GLN A 34 0.42 -13.52 -4.45
C GLN A 34 1.02 -14.78 -3.83
N ALA A 35 0.80 -15.02 -2.55
CA ALA A 35 1.29 -16.22 -1.87
C ALA A 35 0.69 -17.51 -2.48
N LEU A 36 -0.61 -17.52 -2.74
CA LEU A 36 -1.31 -18.67 -3.34
C LEU A 36 -0.83 -18.94 -4.78
N GLU A 37 -0.64 -17.92 -5.59
CA GLU A 37 -0.10 -18.04 -6.94
C GLU A 37 1.33 -18.58 -6.91
N GLY A 38 2.20 -18.02 -6.06
CA GLY A 38 3.56 -18.51 -5.85
C GLY A 38 3.60 -19.99 -5.39
N CYS A 39 2.76 -20.34 -4.40
CA CYS A 39 2.63 -21.73 -3.96
C CYS A 39 2.13 -22.66 -5.07
N SER A 40 1.21 -22.21 -5.90
CA SER A 40 0.72 -22.99 -7.05
C SER A 40 1.84 -23.31 -8.03
N LEU A 41 2.69 -22.35 -8.34
CA LEU A 41 3.82 -22.50 -9.26
C LEU A 41 4.91 -23.42 -8.69
N VAL A 42 5.30 -23.21 -7.44
CA VAL A 42 6.40 -23.93 -6.81
C VAL A 42 6.01 -25.37 -6.45
N LEU A 43 4.86 -25.52 -5.80
CA LEU A 43 4.39 -26.83 -5.30
C LEU A 43 3.62 -27.63 -6.35
N LYS A 44 3.27 -27.01 -7.47
CA LYS A 44 2.47 -27.62 -8.58
C LYS A 44 1.17 -28.25 -8.07
N ASN A 45 0.56 -27.64 -7.06
CA ASN A 45 -0.65 -28.14 -6.42
C ASN A 45 -1.87 -27.30 -6.83
N LYS A 46 -2.80 -27.96 -7.52
CA LYS A 46 -4.01 -27.34 -8.06
C LYS A 46 -4.88 -26.61 -7.02
N LYS A 47 -4.87 -27.06 -5.76
CA LYS A 47 -5.62 -26.40 -4.67
C LYS A 47 -5.22 -24.95 -4.45
N TYR A 48 -3.94 -24.63 -4.57
CA TYR A 48 -3.47 -23.25 -4.43
C TYR A 48 -3.92 -22.38 -5.61
N LYS A 49 -3.91 -22.94 -6.83
CA LYS A 49 -4.42 -22.25 -8.01
C LYS A 49 -5.91 -21.92 -7.87
N GLU A 50 -6.71 -22.92 -7.51
CA GLU A 50 -8.16 -22.76 -7.31
C GLU A 50 -8.47 -21.74 -6.21
N ALA A 51 -7.70 -21.74 -5.11
CA ALA A 51 -7.85 -20.76 -4.05
C ALA A 51 -7.45 -19.34 -4.51
N ALA A 52 -6.38 -19.20 -5.29
CA ALA A 52 -5.97 -17.91 -5.87
C ALA A 52 -7.06 -17.34 -6.80
N GLU A 53 -7.60 -18.16 -7.70
CA GLU A 53 -8.70 -17.78 -8.59
C GLU A 53 -9.91 -17.30 -7.79
N LEU A 54 -10.29 -18.03 -6.73
CA LEU A 54 -11.42 -17.66 -5.88
C LEU A 54 -11.20 -16.31 -5.15
N VAL A 55 -9.98 -16.06 -4.64
CA VAL A 55 -9.64 -14.78 -3.99
C VAL A 55 -9.70 -13.66 -5.01
N ARG A 56 -9.09 -13.82 -6.17
CA ARG A 56 -9.06 -12.82 -7.24
C ARG A 56 -10.48 -12.45 -7.73
N ASP A 57 -11.30 -13.43 -8.04
CA ASP A 57 -12.67 -13.22 -8.49
C ASP A 57 -13.50 -12.51 -7.42
N SER A 58 -13.30 -12.89 -6.16
CA SER A 58 -13.97 -12.25 -5.02
C SER A 58 -13.53 -10.80 -4.82
N LEU A 59 -12.23 -10.49 -4.97
CA LEU A 59 -11.72 -9.12 -4.94
C LEU A 59 -12.42 -8.27 -6.00
N PHE A 60 -12.42 -8.73 -7.23
CA PHE A 60 -13.03 -7.98 -8.34
C PHE A 60 -14.54 -7.81 -8.17
N LEU A 61 -15.25 -8.87 -7.84
CA LEU A 61 -16.71 -8.84 -7.76
C LEU A 61 -17.25 -8.07 -6.55
N LYS A 62 -16.52 -8.09 -5.42
CA LYS A 62 -17.02 -7.58 -4.14
C LYS A 62 -16.36 -6.28 -3.71
N CYS A 63 -15.11 -6.03 -4.13
CA CYS A 63 -14.32 -4.91 -3.63
C CYS A 63 -14.02 -3.84 -4.68
N TYR A 64 -14.29 -4.09 -5.97
CA TYR A 64 -14.04 -3.09 -7.00
C TYR A 64 -15.18 -2.07 -7.08
N ASP A 65 -14.84 -0.82 -6.82
CA ASP A 65 -15.70 0.37 -6.97
C ASP A 65 -15.63 0.87 -8.42
N ARG A 66 -16.55 0.42 -9.25
CA ARG A 66 -16.60 0.74 -10.69
C ARG A 66 -16.84 2.22 -10.96
N GLU A 67 -17.54 2.90 -10.07
CA GLU A 67 -17.86 4.32 -10.23
C GLU A 67 -16.62 5.20 -10.07
N ASN A 68 -15.74 4.81 -9.15
CA ASN A 68 -14.54 5.58 -8.81
C ASN A 68 -13.24 4.95 -9.33
N GLY A 69 -13.26 3.81 -10.03
CA GLY A 69 -12.09 3.14 -10.58
C GLY A 69 -11.06 2.76 -9.52
N ARG A 70 -11.51 2.19 -8.39
CA ARG A 70 -10.64 1.85 -7.25
C ARG A 70 -11.11 0.59 -6.54
N PHE A 71 -10.34 0.11 -5.59
CA PHE A 71 -10.80 -0.91 -4.65
C PHE A 71 -11.19 -0.30 -3.30
N PHE A 72 -12.20 -0.86 -2.66
CA PHE A 72 -12.55 -0.56 -1.27
C PHE A 72 -11.40 -1.01 -0.34
N GLN A 73 -11.36 -0.46 0.87
CA GLN A 73 -10.37 -0.89 1.86
C GLN A 73 -10.63 -2.32 2.34
N GLY A 74 -11.87 -2.73 2.38
CA GLY A 74 -12.24 -4.06 2.83
C GLY A 74 -13.74 -4.34 2.79
N ILE A 75 -14.12 -5.41 3.48
CA ILE A 75 -15.52 -5.75 3.77
C ILE A 75 -15.62 -6.08 5.26
N ASN A 76 -16.56 -5.47 5.94
CA ASN A 76 -16.83 -5.72 7.35
C ASN A 76 -18.29 -6.13 7.54
N GLY A 77 -18.53 -7.34 8.09
CA GLY A 77 -19.90 -7.85 8.27
C GLY A 77 -20.71 -7.92 6.97
N GLY A 78 -20.05 -8.15 5.83
CA GLY A 78 -20.69 -8.19 4.50
C GLY A 78 -20.89 -6.81 3.85
N VAL A 79 -20.54 -5.72 4.53
CA VAL A 79 -20.66 -4.35 4.03
C VAL A 79 -19.31 -3.85 3.54
N PRO A 80 -19.20 -3.28 2.31
CA PRO A 80 -17.96 -2.67 1.84
C PRO A 80 -17.51 -1.51 2.73
N ASP A 81 -16.24 -1.58 3.15
CA ASP A 81 -15.53 -0.47 3.76
C ASP A 81 -15.06 0.47 2.65
N LYS A 82 -15.74 1.60 2.51
CA LYS A 82 -15.53 2.56 1.42
C LYS A 82 -14.43 3.57 1.69
N ALA A 83 -13.67 3.42 2.75
CA ALA A 83 -12.52 4.29 3.02
C ALA A 83 -11.54 4.31 1.83
N TRP A 84 -10.85 5.43 1.67
CA TRP A 84 -9.99 5.68 0.53
C TRP A 84 -8.52 5.45 0.94
N ALA A 85 -8.01 4.25 0.66
CA ALA A 85 -6.63 3.85 0.88
C ALA A 85 -5.93 3.60 -0.47
N LEU A 86 -4.71 4.10 -0.59
CA LEU A 86 -3.92 4.02 -1.82
C LEU A 86 -3.51 2.59 -2.18
N ASP A 87 -2.95 1.87 -1.21
CA ASP A 87 -2.44 0.50 -1.34
C ASP A 87 -3.50 -0.46 -1.87
N CYS A 88 -4.70 -0.43 -1.31
CA CYS A 88 -5.82 -1.23 -1.77
C CYS A 88 -6.12 -1.01 -3.26
N THR A 89 -5.94 0.22 -3.75
CA THR A 89 -6.18 0.56 -5.15
C THR A 89 -5.02 0.14 -6.04
N THR A 90 -3.78 0.45 -5.66
CA THR A 90 -2.60 0.19 -6.49
C THR A 90 -2.21 -1.28 -6.51
N TRP A 91 -2.21 -1.96 -5.37
CA TRP A 91 -1.83 -3.38 -5.32
C TRP A 91 -2.87 -4.27 -6.00
N ALA A 92 -4.16 -4.06 -5.71
CA ALA A 92 -5.20 -4.81 -6.40
C ALA A 92 -5.21 -4.51 -7.90
N GLY A 93 -4.99 -3.27 -8.31
CA GLY A 93 -4.85 -2.89 -9.71
C GLY A 93 -3.71 -3.64 -10.40
N THR A 94 -2.53 -3.74 -9.76
CA THR A 94 -1.38 -4.49 -10.26
C THR A 94 -1.68 -5.97 -10.44
N LEU A 95 -2.29 -6.61 -9.44
CA LEU A 95 -2.58 -8.04 -9.46
C LEU A 95 -3.68 -8.42 -10.46
N ILE A 96 -4.67 -7.54 -10.65
CA ILE A 96 -5.75 -7.78 -11.61
C ILE A 96 -5.27 -7.56 -13.04
N PHE A 97 -4.35 -6.63 -13.28
CA PHE A 97 -3.80 -6.38 -14.62
C PHE A 97 -3.24 -7.65 -15.25
N SER A 98 -2.48 -8.42 -14.49
CA SER A 98 -1.79 -9.62 -14.99
C SER A 98 -2.75 -10.71 -15.50
N VAL A 99 -4.07 -10.60 -15.24
CA VAL A 99 -4.99 -11.72 -15.43
C VAL A 99 -6.30 -11.39 -16.15
N VAL A 100 -6.89 -10.19 -16.00
CA VAL A 100 -8.30 -10.00 -16.41
C VAL A 100 -8.59 -8.76 -17.25
N HIS A 101 -8.19 -7.54 -16.87
CA HIS A 101 -8.61 -6.33 -17.61
C HIS A 101 -7.64 -5.15 -17.40
N SER A 102 -6.92 -4.78 -18.45
CA SER A 102 -6.10 -3.55 -18.48
C SER A 102 -6.90 -2.31 -18.09
N SER A 103 -8.15 -2.17 -18.55
CA SER A 103 -9.00 -1.02 -18.24
C SER A 103 -9.30 -0.83 -16.76
N THR A 104 -9.40 -1.90 -15.97
CA THR A 104 -9.56 -1.78 -14.51
C THR A 104 -8.28 -1.27 -13.85
N ALA A 105 -7.14 -1.79 -14.25
CA ALA A 105 -5.84 -1.34 -13.74
C ALA A 105 -5.54 0.11 -14.16
N GLU A 106 -5.87 0.49 -15.39
CA GLU A 106 -5.78 1.88 -15.89
C GLU A 106 -6.66 2.83 -15.07
N ALA A 107 -7.90 2.43 -14.75
CA ALA A 107 -8.78 3.21 -13.89
C ALA A 107 -8.21 3.36 -12.46
N CYS A 108 -7.62 2.31 -11.90
CA CYS A 108 -6.94 2.37 -10.60
C CYS A 108 -5.73 3.32 -10.64
N LEU A 109 -4.92 3.27 -11.68
CA LEU A 109 -3.78 4.18 -11.86
C LEU A 109 -4.23 5.63 -11.93
N GLU A 110 -5.26 5.93 -12.74
CA GLU A 110 -5.79 7.29 -12.87
C GLU A 110 -6.40 7.81 -11.56
N THR A 111 -7.14 6.96 -10.86
CA THR A 111 -7.67 7.30 -9.53
C THR A 111 -6.54 7.56 -8.55
N ALA A 112 -5.53 6.71 -8.51
CA ALA A 112 -4.37 6.92 -7.65
C ALA A 112 -3.67 8.25 -7.96
N ARG A 113 -3.46 8.55 -9.24
CA ARG A 113 -2.85 9.80 -9.71
C ARG A 113 -3.66 11.04 -9.33
N SER A 114 -4.98 11.00 -9.51
CA SER A 114 -5.85 12.16 -9.29
C SER A 114 -6.14 12.44 -7.81
N VAL A 115 -6.13 11.41 -6.97
CA VAL A 115 -6.59 11.50 -5.57
C VAL A 115 -5.45 11.56 -4.56
N TYR A 116 -4.38 10.80 -4.80
CA TYR A 116 -3.33 10.61 -3.78
C TYR A 116 -2.02 11.30 -4.12
N LEU A 117 -1.84 11.80 -5.34
CA LEU A 117 -0.61 12.50 -5.71
C LEU A 117 -0.41 13.74 -4.85
N THR A 118 0.75 13.80 -4.21
CA THR A 118 1.23 14.95 -3.46
C THR A 118 2.56 15.45 -4.01
N LYS A 119 2.81 16.76 -3.97
CA LYS A 119 3.97 17.39 -4.61
C LYS A 119 4.65 18.37 -3.66
N ASN A 120 5.96 18.55 -3.87
CA ASN A 120 6.76 19.57 -3.20
C ASN A 120 6.74 19.48 -1.66
N LYS A 121 6.79 18.26 -1.13
CA LYS A 121 6.80 18.02 0.32
C LYS A 121 8.21 18.03 0.85
N LYS A 122 8.41 18.75 1.96
CA LYS A 122 9.65 18.75 2.72
C LYS A 122 9.63 17.64 3.77
N ILE A 123 10.81 17.17 4.15
CA ILE A 123 10.97 16.32 5.33
C ILE A 123 10.74 17.18 6.57
N ILE A 124 9.76 16.81 7.38
CA ILE A 124 9.42 17.47 8.65
C ILE A 124 9.53 16.46 9.77
N GLN A 125 10.63 16.49 10.50
CA GLN A 125 10.83 15.63 11.67
C GLN A 125 10.13 16.23 12.90
N SER A 126 9.44 15.37 13.65
CA SER A 126 8.92 15.68 14.98
C SER A 126 9.87 15.10 16.03
N ARG A 127 10.59 15.96 16.75
CA ARG A 127 11.54 15.52 17.78
C ARG A 127 10.89 14.71 18.91
N GLU A 128 9.60 14.83 19.10
CA GLU A 128 8.86 14.14 20.16
C GLU A 128 8.44 12.72 19.75
N LYS A 129 8.32 12.47 18.43
CA LYS A 129 7.78 11.21 17.89
C LYS A 129 8.77 10.40 17.07
N ASP A 130 9.81 11.05 16.54
CA ASP A 130 10.85 10.37 15.77
C ASP A 130 11.95 9.92 16.74
N TYR A 131 11.95 8.65 17.08
CA TYR A 131 12.81 8.03 18.10
C TYR A 131 14.31 8.10 17.80
N TYR A 132 14.69 8.39 16.59
CA TYR A 132 16.08 8.45 16.17
C TYR A 132 16.45 9.89 15.81
N ASN A 133 17.37 10.47 16.55
CA ASN A 133 17.94 11.81 16.30
C ASN A 133 18.77 11.90 15.01
N THR A 134 18.39 11.16 13.99
CA THR A 134 19.04 11.25 12.69
C THR A 134 18.62 12.55 12.04
N ALA A 135 19.57 13.46 11.86
CA ALA A 135 19.34 14.67 11.08
C ALA A 135 19.37 14.28 9.61
N TYR A 136 18.20 14.23 8.98
CA TYR A 136 18.13 14.06 7.54
C TYR A 136 18.58 15.34 6.84
N SER A 137 19.29 15.19 5.74
CA SER A 137 19.68 16.33 4.94
C SER A 137 18.45 17.00 4.35
N ASP A 138 18.27 18.30 4.58
CA ASP A 138 17.12 19.07 4.04
C ASP A 138 17.38 19.43 2.57
N GLU A 139 17.47 18.44 1.72
CA GLU A 139 17.78 18.61 0.31
C GLU A 139 16.52 18.72 -0.57
N GLY A 140 15.74 19.78 -0.33
CA GLY A 140 14.68 20.13 -1.25
C GLY A 140 13.30 19.56 -0.93
N THR A 141 12.53 19.31 -1.97
CA THR A 141 11.16 18.82 -1.87
C THR A 141 10.99 17.50 -2.63
N PHE A 142 10.04 16.72 -2.18
CA PHE A 142 9.72 15.39 -2.72
C PHE A 142 8.29 15.33 -3.23
N SER A 143 8.07 14.49 -4.24
CA SER A 143 6.76 14.22 -4.78
C SER A 143 6.50 12.72 -4.79
N GLY A 144 5.26 12.33 -4.50
CA GLY A 144 4.85 10.93 -4.40
C GLY A 144 3.38 10.83 -4.05
N PHE A 145 3.01 9.81 -3.30
CA PHE A 145 1.61 9.53 -3.01
C PHE A 145 1.36 9.43 -1.51
N LYS A 146 0.26 10.04 -1.07
CA LYS A 146 -0.21 9.96 0.32
C LYS A 146 -0.99 8.66 0.56
N PRO A 147 -0.99 8.12 1.80
CA PRO A 147 -1.63 6.83 2.08
C PRO A 147 -3.15 6.87 1.98
N TYR A 148 -3.75 7.98 2.42
CA TYR A 148 -5.20 8.13 2.54
C TYR A 148 -5.72 9.41 1.89
N SER A 149 -7.00 9.39 1.55
CA SER A 149 -7.73 10.58 1.09
C SER A 149 -8.82 10.96 2.08
N ASP A 150 -9.04 12.26 2.24
CA ASP A 150 -10.11 12.88 3.03
C ASP A 150 -11.49 12.80 2.38
N LYS A 151 -11.63 12.08 1.27
CA LYS A 151 -12.94 11.85 0.61
C LYS A 151 -13.93 11.07 1.48
N THR A 152 -13.44 10.36 2.50
CA THR A 152 -14.28 9.73 3.51
C THR A 152 -14.04 10.35 4.89
N ALA A 153 -15.05 10.24 5.77
CA ALA A 153 -14.98 10.80 7.13
C ALA A 153 -13.86 10.14 7.97
N ASP A 154 -13.56 8.87 7.71
CA ASP A 154 -12.59 8.08 8.46
C ASP A 154 -11.18 8.66 8.36
N TYR A 155 -10.85 9.29 7.23
CA TYR A 155 -9.54 9.89 6.98
C TYR A 155 -9.58 11.41 6.85
N LYS A 156 -10.60 12.03 7.42
CA LYS A 156 -10.72 13.50 7.44
C LYS A 156 -9.51 14.12 8.13
N GLY A 157 -8.85 15.01 7.42
CA GLY A 157 -7.63 15.64 7.92
C GLY A 157 -6.37 14.81 7.69
N ALA A 158 -6.44 13.74 6.90
CA ALA A 158 -5.26 12.99 6.46
C ALA A 158 -4.21 13.94 5.86
N PRO A 159 -2.96 13.90 6.33
CA PRO A 159 -1.96 14.84 5.91
C PRO A 159 -1.52 14.57 4.47
N ASP A 160 -1.09 15.63 3.85
CA ASP A 160 -0.54 15.62 2.52
C ASP A 160 0.98 15.32 2.59
N ILE A 161 1.31 14.08 2.85
CA ILE A 161 2.67 13.54 2.99
C ILE A 161 3.04 12.63 1.83
N VAL A 162 4.32 12.46 1.55
CA VAL A 162 4.80 11.38 0.69
C VAL A 162 4.98 10.13 1.55
N TRP A 163 4.27 9.08 1.21
CA TRP A 163 4.40 7.74 1.79
C TRP A 163 5.15 6.84 0.80
N THR A 164 6.37 6.43 1.14
CA THR A 164 7.29 5.78 0.20
C THR A 164 6.82 4.39 -0.23
N GLU A 165 6.30 3.59 0.69
CA GLU A 165 5.73 2.27 0.37
C GLU A 165 4.60 2.39 -0.67
N GLY A 166 3.63 3.26 -0.44
CA GLY A 166 2.53 3.49 -1.38
C GLY A 166 2.99 4.12 -2.69
N THR A 167 4.02 4.97 -2.65
CA THR A 167 4.64 5.55 -3.85
C THR A 167 5.28 4.47 -4.72
N LEU A 168 5.96 3.50 -4.12
CA LEU A 168 6.54 2.36 -4.83
C LEU A 168 5.46 1.40 -5.35
N GLY A 169 4.38 1.17 -4.58
CA GLY A 169 3.21 0.43 -5.06
C GLY A 169 2.54 1.09 -6.27
N TYR A 170 2.43 2.43 -6.28
CA TYR A 170 1.99 3.17 -7.46
C TYR A 170 2.93 2.99 -8.64
N SER A 171 4.25 3.09 -8.41
CA SER A 171 5.26 2.92 -9.45
C SER A 171 5.18 1.54 -10.09
N THR A 172 4.93 0.49 -9.30
CA THR A 172 4.73 -0.87 -9.80
C THR A 172 3.53 -0.94 -10.73
N LEU A 173 2.37 -0.38 -10.33
CA LEU A 173 1.18 -0.33 -11.18
C LEU A 173 1.43 0.44 -12.48
N ALA A 174 2.10 1.60 -12.40
CA ALA A 174 2.45 2.38 -13.57
C ALA A 174 3.37 1.62 -14.52
N TYR A 175 4.36 0.89 -13.98
CA TYR A 175 5.30 0.09 -14.76
C TYR A 175 4.60 -1.04 -15.52
N VAL A 176 3.78 -1.85 -14.84
CA VAL A 176 3.07 -2.97 -15.50
C VAL A 176 2.08 -2.50 -16.57
N LEU A 177 1.60 -1.26 -16.49
CA LEU A 177 0.77 -0.61 -17.51
C LEU A 177 1.58 0.06 -18.64
N GLY A 178 2.90 -0.07 -18.63
CA GLY A 178 3.79 0.48 -19.64
C GLY A 178 4.11 1.97 -19.48
N ASN A 179 3.71 2.61 -18.37
CA ASN A 179 4.03 4.00 -18.04
C ASN A 179 5.41 4.09 -17.36
N THR A 180 6.45 3.57 -18.02
CA THR A 180 7.79 3.38 -17.45
C THR A 180 8.48 4.66 -17.01
N ASP A 181 8.33 5.76 -17.76
CA ASP A 181 8.94 7.04 -17.38
C ASP A 181 8.32 7.62 -16.11
N GLU A 182 7.01 7.46 -15.95
CA GLU A 182 6.31 7.88 -14.72
C GLU A 182 6.68 6.99 -13.54
N ALA A 183 6.72 5.68 -13.74
CA ALA A 183 7.16 4.73 -12.72
C ALA A 183 8.58 5.07 -12.23
N LYS A 184 9.52 5.23 -13.16
CA LYS A 184 10.91 5.61 -12.87
C LYS A 184 10.99 6.92 -12.10
N LYS A 185 10.23 7.93 -12.48
CA LYS A 185 10.21 9.23 -11.80
C LYS A 185 9.94 9.08 -10.30
N TYR A 186 8.97 8.27 -9.90
CA TYR A 186 8.62 8.12 -8.48
C TYR A 186 9.53 7.14 -7.74
N VAL A 187 10.14 6.18 -8.44
CA VAL A 187 11.25 5.38 -7.89
C VAL A 187 12.45 6.28 -7.57
N ASP A 188 12.81 7.19 -8.48
CA ASP A 188 13.91 8.14 -8.28
C ASP A 188 13.63 9.07 -7.07
N GLU A 189 12.37 9.48 -6.83
CA GLU A 189 12.00 10.23 -5.61
C GLU A 189 12.21 9.40 -4.33
N CYS A 190 11.90 8.12 -4.34
CA CYS A 190 12.16 7.23 -3.21
C CYS A 190 13.66 6.98 -2.99
N ILE A 191 14.46 6.89 -4.06
CA ILE A 191 15.93 6.82 -3.97
C ILE A 191 16.50 8.12 -3.38
N ARG A 192 15.95 9.27 -3.75
CA ARG A 192 16.34 10.55 -3.16
C ARG A 192 16.03 10.58 -1.66
N LEU A 193 14.88 10.05 -1.24
CA LEU A 193 14.53 9.92 0.19
C LEU A 193 15.46 8.96 0.92
N GLN A 194 15.90 7.87 0.30
CA GLN A 194 16.94 6.99 0.85
C GLN A 194 18.26 7.72 1.07
N ASN A 195 18.67 8.56 0.10
CA ASN A 195 19.91 9.30 0.18
C ASN A 195 19.91 10.43 1.24
N CYS A 196 18.72 10.87 1.67
CA CYS A 196 18.60 11.87 2.73
C CYS A 196 18.96 11.33 4.12
N ASP A 197 18.95 10.02 4.31
CA ASP A 197 19.29 9.36 5.55
C ASP A 197 20.79 9.49 5.94
N GLY A 198 21.65 9.75 5.00
CA GLY A 198 23.06 10.11 5.23
C GLY A 198 23.98 8.96 5.63
N SER A 199 23.52 7.80 6.09
CA SER A 199 24.45 6.77 6.57
C SER A 199 23.94 5.33 6.62
N THR A 200 22.65 5.06 6.81
CA THR A 200 22.16 3.71 7.05
C THR A 200 21.68 2.99 5.79
N GLY A 201 21.33 3.75 4.76
CA GLY A 201 20.83 3.23 3.48
C GLY A 201 19.38 2.76 3.53
N GLY A 202 18.66 3.01 4.61
CA GLY A 202 17.23 2.76 4.72
C GLY A 202 16.40 3.79 3.95
N VAL A 203 15.22 3.39 3.48
CA VAL A 203 14.27 4.33 2.86
C VAL A 203 13.40 4.96 3.93
N ILE A 204 13.37 6.30 3.98
CA ILE A 204 12.50 7.05 4.89
C ILE A 204 11.04 6.69 4.60
N TYR A 205 10.27 6.34 5.65
CA TYR A 205 8.89 5.86 5.50
C TYR A 205 7.95 6.95 4.99
N THR A 206 8.05 8.15 5.56
CA THR A 206 7.23 9.30 5.14
C THR A 206 7.97 10.62 5.27
N THR A 207 7.49 11.65 4.58
CA THR A 207 8.09 12.99 4.66
C THR A 207 7.68 13.78 5.89
N ALA A 208 6.63 13.39 6.62
CA ALA A 208 6.25 14.00 7.89
C ALA A 208 5.52 12.99 8.78
N THR A 209 5.64 13.19 10.10
CA THR A 209 4.96 12.36 11.08
C THR A 209 3.46 12.59 11.06
N TYR A 210 2.71 11.50 11.06
CA TYR A 210 1.27 11.50 11.14
C TYR A 210 0.77 10.37 12.05
N GLY A 211 0.05 10.75 13.09
CA GLY A 211 -0.61 9.81 14.00
C GLY A 211 -2.09 9.73 13.71
N MET A 212 -2.56 8.59 13.28
CA MET A 212 -3.97 8.26 13.11
C MET A 212 -4.18 6.87 13.68
N LEU A 213 -4.86 6.77 14.78
CA LEU A 213 -5.13 5.46 15.38
C LEU A 213 -5.99 4.60 14.45
N PRO A 214 -5.62 3.32 14.22
CA PRO A 214 -4.50 2.61 14.87
C PRO A 214 -3.14 2.75 14.13
N TRP A 215 -3.03 3.56 13.11
CA TRP A 215 -1.85 3.69 12.26
C TRP A 215 -1.04 4.93 12.59
N GLU A 216 0.27 4.79 12.63
CA GLU A 216 1.19 5.89 12.76
C GLU A 216 2.22 5.88 11.64
N PHE A 217 2.46 7.06 11.06
CA PHE A 217 3.48 7.28 10.05
C PHE A 217 4.57 8.17 10.65
N HIS A 218 5.82 7.79 10.48
CA HIS A 218 6.95 8.49 11.08
C HIS A 218 8.04 8.76 10.05
N VAL A 219 8.82 9.80 10.32
CA VAL A 219 10.02 10.15 9.54
C VAL A 219 11.20 9.35 10.06
N TRP A 220 11.23 8.07 9.74
CA TRP A 220 12.33 7.14 10.04
C TRP A 220 12.49 6.13 8.91
N GLU A 221 13.61 5.40 8.86
CA GLU A 221 13.78 4.34 7.90
C GLU A 221 12.82 3.19 8.18
N SER A 222 12.30 2.62 7.10
CA SER A 222 11.34 1.52 7.18
C SER A 222 11.84 0.29 6.42
N VAL A 223 11.77 -0.86 7.09
CA VAL A 223 12.05 -2.15 6.44
C VAL A 223 11.10 -2.39 5.27
N VAL A 224 9.83 -2.02 5.42
CA VAL A 224 8.81 -2.19 4.36
C VAL A 224 9.16 -1.36 3.14
N SER A 225 9.43 -0.05 3.32
CA SER A 225 9.80 0.84 2.20
C SER A 225 11.10 0.39 1.52
N SER A 226 12.09 -0.02 2.31
CA SER A 226 13.37 -0.53 1.78
C SER A 226 13.19 -1.83 1.01
N SER A 227 12.34 -2.73 1.48
CA SER A 227 11.99 -3.98 0.79
C SER A 227 11.26 -3.71 -0.53
N TRP A 228 10.30 -2.80 -0.54
CA TRP A 228 9.62 -2.39 -1.75
C TRP A 228 10.56 -1.78 -2.78
N LEU A 229 11.46 -0.88 -2.36
CA LEU A 229 12.45 -0.30 -3.26
C LEU A 229 13.37 -1.39 -3.85
N TYR A 230 13.84 -2.32 -3.01
CA TYR A 230 14.65 -3.44 -3.47
C TYR A 230 13.91 -4.30 -4.52
N LEU A 231 12.65 -4.65 -4.26
CA LEU A 231 11.85 -5.46 -5.18
C LEU A 231 11.62 -4.75 -6.52
N VAL A 232 11.25 -3.46 -6.48
CA VAL A 232 10.99 -2.67 -7.69
C VAL A 232 12.24 -2.51 -8.56
N ILE A 233 13.42 -2.32 -7.95
CA ILE A 233 14.68 -2.16 -8.70
C ILE A 233 15.18 -3.49 -9.27
N ASN A 234 15.02 -4.59 -8.54
CA ASN A 234 15.61 -5.88 -8.91
C ASN A 234 14.65 -6.81 -9.66
N ASN A 235 13.40 -6.45 -9.77
CA ASN A 235 12.41 -7.23 -10.51
C ASN A 235 11.75 -6.37 -11.59
N PRO A 236 12.42 -6.19 -12.73
CA PRO A 236 11.93 -5.31 -13.82
C PRO A 236 10.64 -5.81 -14.49
N ASP A 237 10.19 -7.01 -14.17
CA ASP A 237 8.95 -7.60 -14.69
C ASP A 237 7.76 -7.46 -13.71
N VAL A 238 7.93 -6.71 -12.61
CA VAL A 238 6.90 -6.41 -11.60
C VAL A 238 6.59 -4.93 -11.54
#